data_02c2b1d0b799a248bd00336e0bd646ec
#
_entry.id   02c2b1d0b799a248bd00336e0bd646ec
#
_cell.length_a   1.000
_cell.length_b   1.000
_cell.length_c   1.000
_cell.angle_alpha   90.00
_cell.angle_beta   90.00
_cell.angle_gamma   90.00
#
_symmetry.space_group_name_H-M   'P 1'
#
loop_
_entity.id
_entity.type
_entity.pdbx_description
1 polymer ?
#
loop_
_entity_poly.entity_id
_entity_poly.type
_entity_poly.pdbx_seq_one_letter_code
_entity_poly.pdbx_strand_id
1 'polypeptide(L)'
;MMDQGDLMTLRQLEYFIEVAEHGSISVAARKLMISQPSLSQCIKGLESELGMTLLDRSSVPMLPTKAGEVVLNKAHIMMAALHDMQKELAQVENTPKKLVVGVLDSGSLINKHIFRQFQNLCPDVKLLLVERDQHLLERMLDTGKLDMIFSMTPNESTGLDVIQLVEDSFLIALPKTHPVSREYIEKYPDMIGADQKQVFFPTISLSRCVDVEFVLSGRDRMKVAQMSALRNLSAPQIGFEMDSLGSTISVSAYEPHGAIVPKLYSILYDGPDKPCFFSCAEPLPNWSFALSLKSGVRCLEPALCYIRLVAQYIQSLGLLVDTLSPDALIAQLS
;
A
#
# COMPACT_ATOMS: atom_id res chain seq x y z
N MET A 1 14.44 22.42 37.85
CA MET A 1 15.59 23.01 37.15
C MET A 1 16.27 21.84 36.46
N MET A 2 15.98 21.60 35.20
CA MET A 2 16.66 20.55 34.40
C MET A 2 18.06 21.05 34.11
N ASP A 3 19.03 20.23 34.38
CA ASP A 3 20.45 20.50 34.14
C ASP A 3 20.67 20.67 32.62
N GLN A 4 21.41 21.72 32.23
CA GLN A 4 21.59 22.12 30.81
C GLN A 4 22.56 21.21 30.02
N GLY A 5 22.81 19.97 30.52
CA GLY A 5 23.89 19.12 29.99
C GLY A 5 23.52 18.13 28.89
N ASP A 6 22.30 17.57 28.90
CA ASP A 6 22.01 16.44 28.01
C ASP A 6 20.52 16.42 27.57
N LEU A 7 20.18 17.32 26.62
CA LEU A 7 18.91 17.23 25.94
C LEU A 7 19.06 16.33 24.70
N MET A 8 18.34 15.22 24.70
CA MET A 8 18.15 14.33 23.54
C MET A 8 17.95 15.14 22.25
N THR A 9 18.72 14.85 21.23
CA THR A 9 18.70 15.58 19.94
C THR A 9 17.82 14.86 18.93
N LEU A 10 17.21 15.62 18.00
CA LEU A 10 16.47 15.05 16.87
C LEU A 10 17.34 14.09 16.04
N ARG A 11 18.64 14.36 15.95
CA ARG A 11 19.59 13.49 15.22
C ARG A 11 19.78 12.13 15.90
N GLN A 12 19.79 12.08 17.22
CA GLN A 12 19.83 10.81 17.96
C GLN A 12 18.56 10.01 17.75
N LEU A 13 17.39 10.68 17.71
CA LEU A 13 16.12 10.02 17.42
C LEU A 13 16.08 9.48 15.98
N GLU A 14 16.52 10.25 15.00
CA GLU A 14 16.62 9.80 13.59
C GLU A 14 17.51 8.55 13.48
N TYR A 15 18.67 8.56 14.13
CA TYR A 15 19.59 7.44 14.13
C TYR A 15 19.02 6.21 14.82
N PHE A 16 18.29 6.42 15.91
CA PHE A 16 17.63 5.33 16.62
C PHE A 16 16.52 4.70 15.76
N ILE A 17 15.69 5.50 15.10
CA ILE A 17 14.65 5.03 14.16
C ILE A 17 15.30 4.14 13.09
N GLU A 18 16.36 4.61 12.42
CA GLU A 18 17.02 3.86 11.35
C GLU A 18 17.61 2.53 11.84
N VAL A 19 18.17 2.48 13.04
CA VAL A 19 18.67 1.21 13.62
C VAL A 19 17.53 0.26 13.96
N ALA A 20 16.46 0.76 14.58
CA ALA A 20 15.30 -0.04 14.95
C ALA A 20 14.58 -0.62 13.73
N GLU A 21 14.43 0.16 12.66
CA GLU A 21 13.79 -0.27 11.41
C GLU A 21 14.60 -1.33 10.66
N HIS A 22 15.92 -1.23 10.66
CA HIS A 22 16.78 -2.15 9.92
C HIS A 22 17.24 -3.36 10.75
N GLY A 23 17.03 -3.35 12.05
CA GLY A 23 17.49 -4.40 12.95
C GLY A 23 19.02 -4.61 12.95
N SER A 24 19.80 -3.63 12.41
CA SER A 24 21.24 -3.74 12.23
C SER A 24 21.93 -2.38 12.22
N ILE A 25 22.83 -2.16 13.16
CA ILE A 25 23.65 -0.93 13.20
C ILE A 25 24.50 -0.76 11.92
N SER A 26 25.03 -1.85 11.39
CA SER A 26 25.88 -1.80 10.18
C SER A 26 25.08 -1.40 8.92
N VAL A 27 23.85 -1.87 8.81
CA VAL A 27 22.95 -1.52 7.68
C VAL A 27 22.51 -0.07 7.80
N ALA A 28 22.07 0.35 8.99
CA ALA A 28 21.66 1.73 9.26
C ALA A 28 22.82 2.73 9.04
N ALA A 29 24.02 2.41 9.49
CA ALA A 29 25.20 3.26 9.31
C ALA A 29 25.52 3.49 7.82
N ARG A 30 25.45 2.44 7.00
CA ARG A 30 25.63 2.57 5.53
C ARG A 30 24.58 3.48 4.90
N LYS A 31 23.30 3.32 5.30
CA LYS A 31 22.21 4.14 4.79
C LYS A 31 22.35 5.59 5.19
N LEU A 32 22.79 5.85 6.42
CA LEU A 32 23.05 7.19 6.95
C LEU A 32 24.38 7.80 6.47
N MET A 33 25.21 7.06 5.72
CA MET A 33 26.54 7.45 5.26
C MET A 33 27.48 7.89 6.38
N ILE A 34 27.41 7.18 7.52
CA ILE A 34 28.29 7.40 8.68
C ILE A 34 29.01 6.11 9.07
N SER A 35 30.04 6.23 9.93
CA SER A 35 30.73 5.05 10.44
C SER A 35 29.88 4.29 11.47
N GLN A 36 29.95 2.95 11.43
CA GLN A 36 29.26 2.09 12.41
C GLN A 36 29.64 2.43 13.87
N PRO A 37 30.92 2.67 14.22
CA PRO A 37 31.27 3.09 15.58
C PRO A 37 30.58 4.38 16.01
N SER A 38 30.50 5.40 15.13
CA SER A 38 29.83 6.67 15.42
C SER A 38 28.34 6.47 15.69
N LEU A 39 27.65 5.66 14.85
CA LEU A 39 26.23 5.34 15.06
C LEU A 39 26.04 4.58 16.38
N SER A 40 26.87 3.58 16.64
CA SER A 40 26.79 2.79 17.89
C SER A 40 26.99 3.65 19.14
N GLN A 41 27.93 4.61 19.09
CA GLN A 41 28.18 5.56 20.16
C GLN A 41 27.00 6.51 20.37
N CYS A 42 26.39 7.00 19.28
CA CYS A 42 25.21 7.87 19.32
C CYS A 42 24.02 7.16 19.99
N ILE A 43 23.75 5.89 19.63
CA ILE A 43 22.69 5.09 20.28
C ILE A 43 22.99 4.87 21.77
N LYS A 44 24.23 4.53 22.12
CA LYS A 44 24.62 4.38 23.54
C LYS A 44 24.46 5.69 24.31
N GLY A 45 24.77 6.83 23.71
CA GLY A 45 24.52 8.15 24.27
C GLY A 45 23.05 8.35 24.59
N LEU A 46 22.16 8.09 23.64
CA LEU A 46 20.72 8.19 23.82
C LEU A 46 20.22 7.25 24.94
N GLU A 47 20.67 5.98 24.96
CA GLU A 47 20.34 5.02 26.03
C GLU A 47 20.82 5.50 27.41
N SER A 48 22.00 6.11 27.45
CA SER A 48 22.57 6.67 28.71
C SER A 48 21.77 7.87 29.20
N GLU A 49 21.40 8.79 28.32
CA GLU A 49 20.59 9.98 28.62
C GLU A 49 19.21 9.61 29.16
N LEU A 50 18.58 8.58 28.57
CA LEU A 50 17.27 8.09 29.00
C LEU A 50 17.35 7.11 30.19
N GLY A 51 18.55 6.65 30.54
CA GLY A 51 18.77 5.67 31.62
C GLY A 51 18.18 4.29 31.31
N MET A 52 17.90 3.99 30.02
CA MET A 52 17.22 2.77 29.59
C MET A 52 17.88 2.18 28.36
N THR A 53 17.95 0.85 28.29
CA THR A 53 18.33 0.14 27.07
C THR A 53 17.14 0.15 26.10
N LEU A 54 17.35 0.66 24.90
CA LEU A 54 16.31 0.80 23.87
C LEU A 54 16.33 -0.34 22.82
N LEU A 55 17.48 -0.99 22.63
CA LEU A 55 17.66 -2.06 21.65
C LEU A 55 18.12 -3.35 22.30
N ASP A 56 17.44 -4.44 22.03
CA ASP A 56 17.90 -5.79 22.37
C ASP A 56 18.96 -6.24 21.36
N ARG A 57 20.21 -6.27 21.82
CA ARG A 57 21.38 -6.64 21.01
C ARG A 57 21.63 -8.15 21.00
N SER A 58 20.86 -8.94 21.75
CA SER A 58 20.98 -10.39 21.80
C SER A 58 20.22 -11.08 20.68
N SER A 59 19.23 -10.39 20.09
CA SER A 59 18.43 -10.88 18.96
C SER A 59 19.06 -10.54 17.61
N VAL A 60 18.80 -11.38 16.60
CA VAL A 60 19.17 -11.16 15.20
C VAL A 60 17.93 -11.45 14.35
N PRO A 61 17.33 -10.43 13.71
CA PRO A 61 17.66 -9.00 13.74
C PRO A 61 17.51 -8.39 15.14
N MET A 62 18.24 -7.29 15.39
CA MET A 62 18.14 -6.50 16.62
C MET A 62 16.75 -5.86 16.72
N LEU A 63 16.09 -5.99 17.87
CA LEU A 63 14.72 -5.51 18.08
C LEU A 63 14.68 -4.41 19.15
N PRO A 64 13.72 -3.47 19.08
CA PRO A 64 13.46 -2.55 20.18
C PRO A 64 13.01 -3.28 21.44
N THR A 65 13.46 -2.82 22.60
CA THR A 65 12.90 -3.21 23.89
C THR A 65 11.54 -2.54 24.12
N LYS A 66 10.81 -2.88 25.17
CA LYS A 66 9.56 -2.17 25.53
C LYS A 66 9.77 -0.66 25.69
N ALA A 67 10.91 -0.24 26.29
CA ALA A 67 11.28 1.17 26.35
C ALA A 67 11.61 1.73 24.97
N GLY A 68 12.30 0.94 24.14
CA GLY A 68 12.60 1.27 22.74
C GLY A 68 11.35 1.49 21.90
N GLU A 69 10.32 0.68 22.05
CA GLU A 69 9.04 0.86 21.36
C GLU A 69 8.36 2.20 21.71
N VAL A 70 8.35 2.55 23.00
CA VAL A 70 7.81 3.84 23.44
C VAL A 70 8.58 5.01 22.83
N VAL A 71 9.92 4.95 22.87
CA VAL A 71 10.78 5.99 22.28
C VAL A 71 10.60 6.03 20.76
N LEU A 72 10.53 4.89 20.08
CA LEU A 72 10.34 4.79 18.64
C LEU A 72 9.03 5.47 18.19
N ASN A 73 7.93 5.17 18.87
CA ASN A 73 6.64 5.79 18.59
C ASN A 73 6.66 7.31 18.77
N LYS A 74 7.27 7.80 19.85
CA LYS A 74 7.37 9.25 20.09
C LYS A 74 8.36 9.94 19.15
N ALA A 75 9.47 9.28 18.82
CA ALA A 75 10.43 9.76 17.84
C ALA A 75 9.79 9.94 16.45
N HIS A 76 8.97 9.00 16.01
CA HIS A 76 8.22 9.13 14.76
C HIS A 76 7.30 10.36 14.77
N ILE A 77 6.56 10.60 15.87
CA ILE A 77 5.68 11.78 16.01
C ILE A 77 6.49 13.08 15.93
N MET A 78 7.63 13.14 16.62
CA MET A 78 8.49 14.33 16.61
C MET A 78 9.10 14.60 15.22
N MET A 79 9.58 13.55 14.54
CA MET A 79 10.12 13.68 13.18
C MET A 79 9.05 14.10 12.17
N ALA A 80 7.83 13.61 12.32
CA ALA A 80 6.71 14.03 11.48
C ALA A 80 6.35 15.51 11.70
N ALA A 81 6.26 15.96 12.96
CA ALA A 81 5.99 17.36 13.27
C ALA A 81 7.08 18.30 12.72
N LEU A 82 8.36 17.87 12.77
CA LEU A 82 9.46 18.61 12.14
C LEU A 82 9.29 18.71 10.63
N HIS A 83 8.91 17.61 9.98
CA HIS A 83 8.68 17.58 8.55
C HIS A 83 7.48 18.46 8.13
N ASP A 84 6.38 18.43 8.90
CA ASP A 84 5.22 19.28 8.68
C ASP A 84 5.58 20.77 8.80
N MET A 85 6.34 21.15 9.82
CA MET A 85 6.87 22.51 9.96
C MET A 85 7.72 22.92 8.74
N GLN A 86 8.59 22.05 8.25
CA GLN A 86 9.41 22.34 7.05
C GLN A 86 8.54 22.51 5.80
N LYS A 87 7.47 21.73 5.65
CA LYS A 87 6.49 21.89 4.56
C LYS A 87 5.74 23.21 4.63
N GLU A 88 5.29 23.61 5.82
CA GLU A 88 4.62 24.88 6.02
C GLU A 88 5.55 26.06 5.69
N LEU A 89 6.79 26.01 6.14
CA LEU A 89 7.80 27.02 5.81
C LEU A 89 8.12 27.10 4.31
N ALA A 90 8.19 25.95 3.64
CA ALA A 90 8.40 25.91 2.19
C ALA A 90 7.25 26.57 1.39
N GLN A 91 6.05 26.60 1.94
CA GLN A 91 4.90 27.32 1.33
C GLN A 91 5.03 28.85 1.46
N VAL A 92 5.67 29.34 2.51
CA VAL A 92 5.95 30.76 2.70
C VAL A 92 6.98 31.27 1.69
N GLU A 93 7.94 30.43 1.28
CA GLU A 93 9.05 30.78 0.39
C GLU A 93 8.80 30.55 -1.12
N ASN A 94 7.57 30.25 -1.55
CA ASN A 94 7.26 29.94 -2.96
C ASN A 94 8.05 28.76 -3.55
N THR A 95 8.53 27.85 -2.73
CA THR A 95 9.21 26.62 -3.17
C THR A 95 8.24 25.73 -3.95
N PRO A 96 8.63 25.02 -5.01
CA PRO A 96 7.73 24.15 -5.76
C PRO A 96 7.02 23.18 -4.84
N LYS A 97 5.69 23.27 -4.81
CA LYS A 97 4.86 22.40 -3.97
C LYS A 97 5.07 20.95 -4.39
N LYS A 98 5.09 20.05 -3.43
CA LYS A 98 5.31 18.63 -3.63
C LYS A 98 4.20 17.84 -2.93
N LEU A 99 3.62 16.90 -3.63
CA LEU A 99 2.69 15.93 -3.05
C LEU A 99 3.30 14.53 -3.19
N VAL A 100 3.55 13.87 -2.07
CA VAL A 100 4.16 12.54 -2.03
C VAL A 100 3.12 11.51 -1.59
N VAL A 101 2.71 10.65 -2.51
CA VAL A 101 1.68 9.65 -2.27
C VAL A 101 2.28 8.26 -2.27
N GLY A 102 2.10 7.53 -1.17
CA GLY A 102 2.40 6.11 -1.08
C GLY A 102 1.34 5.29 -1.81
N VAL A 103 1.74 4.32 -2.59
CA VAL A 103 0.81 3.45 -3.33
C VAL A 103 1.27 2.01 -3.27
N LEU A 104 0.31 1.10 -3.23
CA LEU A 104 0.55 -0.29 -3.62
C LEU A 104 0.55 -0.38 -5.16
N ASP A 105 0.97 -1.51 -5.69
CA ASP A 105 0.97 -1.84 -7.13
C ASP A 105 -0.36 -1.43 -7.84
N SER A 106 -1.52 -1.62 -7.17
CA SER A 106 -2.85 -1.18 -7.67
C SER A 106 -2.98 0.34 -7.81
N GLY A 107 -2.42 1.08 -6.89
CA GLY A 107 -2.48 2.53 -6.92
C GLY A 107 -1.78 3.11 -8.14
N SER A 108 -0.71 2.47 -8.61
CA SER A 108 0.01 2.88 -9.83
C SER A 108 -0.88 2.80 -11.07
N LEU A 109 -1.78 1.81 -11.16
CA LEU A 109 -2.71 1.68 -12.28
C LEU A 109 -3.79 2.79 -12.30
N ILE A 110 -4.29 3.21 -11.15
CA ILE A 110 -5.23 4.34 -11.05
C ILE A 110 -4.52 5.64 -11.44
N ASN A 111 -3.31 5.84 -10.96
CA ASN A 111 -2.57 7.08 -11.16
C ASN A 111 -2.33 7.42 -12.63
N LYS A 112 -2.11 6.45 -13.51
CA LYS A 112 -1.95 6.72 -14.94
C LYS A 112 -3.18 7.39 -15.57
N HIS A 113 -4.37 7.18 -15.02
CA HIS A 113 -5.61 7.78 -15.52
C HIS A 113 -5.86 9.18 -14.99
N ILE A 114 -5.41 9.48 -13.77
CA ILE A 114 -5.65 10.79 -13.14
C ILE A 114 -4.46 11.76 -13.26
N PHE A 115 -3.27 11.27 -13.58
CA PHE A 115 -2.03 12.06 -13.58
C PHE A 115 -2.12 13.32 -14.45
N ARG A 116 -2.65 13.20 -15.68
CA ARG A 116 -2.79 14.34 -16.60
C ARG A 116 -3.77 15.38 -16.07
N GLN A 117 -4.87 14.93 -15.46
CA GLN A 117 -5.85 15.82 -14.87
C GLN A 117 -5.26 16.55 -13.65
N PHE A 118 -4.52 15.83 -12.81
CA PHE A 118 -3.83 16.41 -11.68
C PHE A 118 -2.81 17.48 -12.11
N GLN A 119 -2.00 17.22 -13.12
CA GLN A 119 -1.05 18.22 -13.65
C GLN A 119 -1.75 19.47 -14.19
N ASN A 120 -2.91 19.32 -14.83
CA ASN A 120 -3.67 20.46 -15.35
C ASN A 120 -4.28 21.33 -14.23
N LEU A 121 -4.74 20.70 -13.13
CA LEU A 121 -5.36 21.39 -12.01
C LEU A 121 -4.33 21.96 -11.03
N CYS A 122 -3.19 21.31 -10.90
CA CYS A 122 -2.12 21.67 -9.97
C CYS A 122 -0.76 21.76 -10.69
N PRO A 123 -0.58 22.69 -11.66
CA PRO A 123 0.62 22.74 -12.51
C PRO A 123 1.91 23.01 -11.73
N ASP A 124 1.83 23.74 -10.61
CA ASP A 124 2.97 24.10 -9.78
C ASP A 124 3.29 23.03 -8.71
N VAL A 125 2.60 21.88 -8.75
CA VAL A 125 2.77 20.81 -7.77
C VAL A 125 3.45 19.61 -8.40
N LYS A 126 4.57 19.17 -7.84
CA LYS A 126 5.24 17.93 -8.23
C LYS A 126 4.59 16.76 -7.52
N LEU A 127 3.84 15.92 -8.26
CA LEU A 127 3.34 14.64 -7.75
C LEU A 127 4.45 13.59 -7.77
N LEU A 128 4.70 12.95 -6.63
CA LEU A 128 5.62 11.84 -6.47
C LEU A 128 4.85 10.62 -5.95
N LEU A 129 4.94 9.52 -6.69
CA LEU A 129 4.38 8.24 -6.27
C LEU A 129 5.51 7.37 -5.71
N VAL A 130 5.28 6.81 -4.53
CA VAL A 130 6.23 5.93 -3.84
C VAL A 130 5.55 4.57 -3.70
N GLU A 131 6.01 3.59 -4.50
CA GLU A 131 5.49 2.24 -4.45
C GLU A 131 6.31 1.39 -3.49
N ARG A 132 5.67 0.87 -2.43
CA ARG A 132 6.26 -0.01 -1.41
C ARG A 132 5.19 -0.95 -0.86
N ASP A 133 5.63 -1.89 -0.01
CA ASP A 133 4.72 -2.72 0.79
C ASP A 133 3.95 -1.90 1.83
N GLN A 134 2.80 -2.43 2.27
CA GLN A 134 1.86 -1.76 3.18
C GLN A 134 2.55 -1.26 4.46
N HIS A 135 3.31 -2.09 5.13
CA HIS A 135 3.95 -1.74 6.40
C HIS A 135 4.97 -0.61 6.25
N LEU A 136 5.74 -0.63 5.15
CA LEU A 136 6.70 0.43 4.89
C LEU A 136 6.01 1.74 4.54
N LEU A 137 4.91 1.70 3.79
CA LEU A 137 4.10 2.89 3.49
C LEU A 137 3.52 3.50 4.76
N GLU A 138 2.93 2.69 5.66
CA GLU A 138 2.40 3.15 6.94
C GLU A 138 3.49 3.84 7.77
N ARG A 139 4.66 3.23 7.92
CA ARG A 139 5.80 3.85 8.62
C ARG A 139 6.29 5.14 7.96
N MET A 140 6.30 5.20 6.62
CA MET A 140 6.68 6.42 5.91
C MET A 140 5.66 7.54 6.10
N LEU A 141 4.37 7.22 6.21
CA LEU A 141 3.32 8.18 6.53
C LEU A 141 3.48 8.70 7.96
N ASP A 142 3.70 7.81 8.93
CA ASP A 142 3.92 8.17 10.34
C ASP A 142 5.11 9.12 10.52
N THR A 143 6.17 8.92 9.75
CA THR A 143 7.38 9.76 9.78
C THR A 143 7.28 11.01 8.89
N GLY A 144 6.12 11.28 8.26
CA GLY A 144 5.91 12.43 7.39
C GLY A 144 6.67 12.38 6.05
N LYS A 145 7.28 11.25 5.69
CA LYS A 145 7.91 11.03 4.37
C LYS A 145 6.88 10.91 3.24
N LEU A 146 5.64 10.61 3.58
CA LEU A 146 4.48 10.63 2.68
C LEU A 146 3.43 11.61 3.20
N ASP A 147 2.65 12.16 2.29
CA ASP A 147 1.49 13.00 2.63
C ASP A 147 0.24 12.17 2.84
N MET A 148 0.13 11.08 2.08
CA MET A 148 -0.97 10.12 2.17
C MET A 148 -0.58 8.77 1.59
N ILE A 149 -1.40 7.77 1.85
CA ILE A 149 -1.27 6.43 1.26
C ILE A 149 -2.59 6.07 0.56
N PHE A 150 -2.50 5.53 -0.64
CA PHE A 150 -3.58 4.81 -1.29
C PHE A 150 -3.24 3.32 -1.32
N SER A 151 -3.87 2.56 -0.44
CA SER A 151 -3.53 1.17 -0.19
C SER A 151 -4.71 0.37 0.34
N MET A 152 -4.46 -0.83 0.80
CA MET A 152 -5.46 -1.60 1.55
C MET A 152 -5.82 -0.89 2.86
N THR A 153 -7.08 -1.05 3.28
CA THR A 153 -7.52 -0.56 4.59
C THR A 153 -6.62 -1.13 5.70
N PRO A 154 -6.01 -0.30 6.54
CA PRO A 154 -5.18 -0.75 7.67
C PRO A 154 -5.98 -1.62 8.66
N ASN A 155 -5.34 -2.61 9.29
CA ASN A 155 -6.00 -3.45 10.29
C ASN A 155 -6.29 -2.70 11.59
N GLU A 156 -5.34 -1.86 12.01
CA GLU A 156 -5.45 -1.02 13.19
C GLU A 156 -4.94 0.38 12.81
N SER A 157 -5.85 1.33 12.82
CA SER A 157 -5.58 2.71 12.38
C SER A 157 -5.41 3.66 13.56
N THR A 158 -4.53 3.33 14.51
CA THR A 158 -4.19 4.27 15.58
C THR A 158 -3.36 5.42 14.98
N GLY A 159 -3.94 6.62 14.96
CA GLY A 159 -3.28 7.83 14.49
C GLY A 159 -3.39 8.11 12.98
N LEU A 160 -4.23 7.37 12.26
CA LEU A 160 -4.54 7.61 10.86
C LEU A 160 -6.03 7.94 10.66
N ASP A 161 -6.31 8.91 9.81
CA ASP A 161 -7.64 9.14 9.25
C ASP A 161 -7.77 8.28 8.01
N VAL A 162 -8.65 7.28 8.06
CA VAL A 162 -8.81 6.27 7.01
C VAL A 162 -10.13 6.50 6.29
N ILE A 163 -10.06 6.68 4.99
CA ILE A 163 -11.20 6.89 4.11
C ILE A 163 -11.32 5.68 3.19
N GLN A 164 -12.28 4.82 3.46
CA GLN A 164 -12.53 3.67 2.61
C GLN A 164 -13.16 4.13 1.28
N LEU A 165 -12.49 3.85 0.17
CA LEU A 165 -12.95 4.24 -1.16
C LEU A 165 -13.61 3.09 -1.91
N VAL A 166 -13.09 1.90 -1.76
CA VAL A 166 -13.54 0.71 -2.49
C VAL A 166 -13.75 -0.43 -1.52
N GLU A 167 -14.92 -1.04 -1.58
CA GLU A 167 -15.14 -2.37 -1.05
C GLU A 167 -15.11 -3.33 -2.24
N ASP A 168 -14.14 -4.23 -2.26
CA ASP A 168 -13.83 -5.05 -3.43
C ASP A 168 -13.94 -6.53 -3.12
N SER A 169 -14.18 -7.31 -4.17
CA SER A 169 -14.22 -8.76 -4.15
C SER A 169 -13.05 -9.35 -4.92
N PHE A 170 -12.77 -10.62 -4.67
CA PHE A 170 -11.83 -11.36 -5.50
C PHE A 170 -12.52 -12.01 -6.69
N LEU A 171 -11.77 -12.11 -7.78
CA LEU A 171 -12.11 -12.85 -8.97
C LEU A 171 -11.11 -13.99 -9.20
N ILE A 172 -11.57 -15.04 -9.86
CA ILE A 172 -10.74 -16.11 -10.37
C ILE A 172 -10.31 -15.73 -11.79
N ALA A 173 -9.01 -15.71 -12.03
CA ALA A 173 -8.41 -15.48 -13.36
C ALA A 173 -7.97 -16.83 -13.96
N LEU A 174 -8.44 -17.16 -15.14
CA LEU A 174 -8.12 -18.41 -15.86
C LEU A 174 -7.67 -18.11 -17.28
N PRO A 175 -6.77 -18.92 -17.87
CA PRO A 175 -6.42 -18.81 -19.28
C PRO A 175 -7.63 -18.88 -20.20
N LYS A 176 -7.59 -18.19 -21.31
CA LYS A 176 -8.65 -18.28 -22.35
C LYS A 176 -8.79 -19.71 -22.92
N THR A 177 -7.72 -20.48 -22.85
CA THR A 177 -7.66 -21.88 -23.31
C THR A 177 -8.28 -22.87 -22.32
N HIS A 178 -8.41 -22.50 -21.06
CA HIS A 178 -9.00 -23.37 -20.03
C HIS A 178 -10.43 -23.78 -20.39
N PRO A 179 -10.88 -25.04 -20.13
CA PRO A 179 -12.20 -25.52 -20.52
C PRO A 179 -13.35 -24.64 -20.03
N VAL A 180 -13.25 -24.14 -18.79
CA VAL A 180 -14.25 -23.20 -18.23
C VAL A 180 -14.28 -21.90 -19.04
N SER A 181 -13.13 -21.35 -19.38
CA SER A 181 -13.05 -20.10 -20.14
C SER A 181 -13.65 -20.26 -21.54
N ARG A 182 -13.34 -21.37 -22.21
CA ARG A 182 -13.89 -21.66 -23.55
C ARG A 182 -15.39 -21.76 -23.53
N GLU A 183 -15.98 -22.48 -22.56
CA GLU A 183 -17.43 -22.60 -22.40
C GLU A 183 -18.11 -21.22 -22.29
N TYR A 184 -17.52 -20.33 -21.47
CA TYR A 184 -18.12 -19.02 -21.26
C TYR A 184 -17.84 -18.03 -22.40
N ILE A 185 -16.69 -18.13 -23.10
CA ILE A 185 -16.40 -17.36 -24.31
C ILE A 185 -17.41 -17.71 -25.42
N GLU A 186 -17.70 -19.00 -25.62
CA GLU A 186 -18.71 -19.45 -26.59
C GLU A 186 -20.12 -18.96 -26.23
N LYS A 187 -20.44 -18.96 -24.94
CA LYS A 187 -21.75 -18.53 -24.44
C LYS A 187 -21.95 -17.01 -24.45
N TYR A 188 -20.88 -16.25 -24.24
CA TYR A 188 -20.88 -14.78 -24.10
C TYR A 188 -19.73 -14.14 -24.89
N PRO A 189 -19.69 -14.29 -26.23
CA PRO A 189 -18.53 -13.89 -27.04
C PRO A 189 -18.23 -12.40 -26.99
N ASP A 190 -19.26 -11.56 -26.82
CA ASP A 190 -19.11 -10.09 -26.76
C ASP A 190 -18.73 -9.56 -25.37
N MET A 191 -18.80 -10.41 -24.34
CA MET A 191 -18.62 -10.02 -22.93
C MET A 191 -17.33 -10.58 -22.30
N ILE A 192 -16.83 -11.70 -22.83
CA ILE A 192 -15.70 -12.46 -22.29
C ILE A 192 -14.73 -12.78 -23.42
N GLY A 193 -13.45 -12.64 -23.15
CA GLY A 193 -12.41 -13.03 -24.10
C GLY A 193 -12.15 -12.05 -25.26
N ALA A 194 -12.97 -11.01 -25.41
CA ALA A 194 -12.69 -9.91 -26.35
C ALA A 194 -11.51 -9.07 -25.83
N ASP A 195 -10.82 -8.34 -26.72
CA ASP A 195 -9.77 -7.39 -26.36
C ASP A 195 -10.29 -6.18 -25.57
N GLN A 196 -11.59 -6.08 -25.38
CA GLN A 196 -12.26 -5.05 -24.59
C GLN A 196 -12.23 -5.38 -23.10
N LYS A 197 -12.46 -4.35 -22.27
CA LYS A 197 -12.62 -4.54 -20.81
C LYS A 197 -13.77 -5.50 -20.54
N GLN A 198 -13.48 -6.60 -19.87
CA GLN A 198 -14.52 -7.51 -19.40
C GLN A 198 -15.36 -6.78 -18.34
N VAL A 199 -16.64 -6.60 -18.59
CA VAL A 199 -17.59 -5.94 -17.69
C VAL A 199 -18.52 -6.93 -16.97
N PHE A 200 -18.55 -8.17 -17.43
CA PHE A 200 -19.37 -9.24 -16.88
C PHE A 200 -18.47 -10.35 -16.34
N PHE A 201 -18.68 -10.71 -15.09
CA PHE A 201 -17.92 -11.74 -14.39
C PHE A 201 -18.84 -12.91 -14.01
N PRO A 202 -18.97 -13.93 -14.88
CA PRO A 202 -19.80 -15.10 -14.58
C PRO A 202 -19.34 -15.78 -13.31
N THR A 203 -20.27 -16.34 -12.56
CA THR A 203 -19.95 -17.07 -11.33
C THR A 203 -19.59 -18.51 -11.63
N ILE A 204 -18.45 -18.97 -11.13
CA ILE A 204 -17.98 -20.36 -11.20
C ILE A 204 -17.63 -20.87 -9.79
N SER A 205 -17.74 -22.18 -9.60
CA SER A 205 -17.23 -22.84 -8.38
C SER A 205 -15.73 -23.11 -8.53
N LEU A 206 -14.97 -22.94 -7.45
CA LEU A 206 -13.54 -23.31 -7.37
C LEU A 206 -13.32 -24.80 -7.68
N SER A 207 -14.32 -25.67 -7.44
CA SER A 207 -14.25 -27.08 -7.81
C SER A 207 -14.02 -27.34 -9.30
N ARG A 208 -14.28 -26.34 -10.15
CA ARG A 208 -13.99 -26.41 -11.59
C ARG A 208 -12.56 -26.05 -11.97
N CYS A 209 -11.73 -25.70 -10.98
CA CYS A 209 -10.35 -25.28 -11.12
C CYS A 209 -9.34 -26.26 -10.47
N VAL A 210 -9.68 -27.54 -10.38
CA VAL A 210 -8.85 -28.56 -9.71
C VAL A 210 -7.56 -28.88 -10.43
N ASP A 211 -7.50 -28.63 -11.72
CA ASP A 211 -6.37 -28.80 -12.62
C ASP A 211 -5.52 -27.53 -12.78
N VAL A 212 -5.89 -26.45 -12.07
CA VAL A 212 -5.21 -25.16 -12.16
C VAL A 212 -4.10 -25.07 -11.13
N GLU A 213 -2.92 -24.69 -11.57
CA GLU A 213 -1.82 -24.27 -10.71
C GLU A 213 -1.97 -22.80 -10.35
N PHE A 214 -2.37 -22.50 -9.12
CA PHE A 214 -2.58 -21.11 -8.70
C PHE A 214 -1.27 -20.38 -8.47
N VAL A 215 -1.12 -19.22 -9.12
CA VAL A 215 -0.05 -18.27 -8.88
C VAL A 215 -0.50 -17.34 -7.75
N LEU A 216 0.27 -17.32 -6.67
CA LEU A 216 0.02 -16.41 -5.56
C LEU A 216 0.74 -15.09 -5.81
N SER A 217 0.07 -14.00 -5.52
CA SER A 217 0.64 -12.68 -5.68
C SER A 217 0.76 -11.95 -4.37
N GLY A 218 1.76 -11.13 -4.33
CA GLY A 218 1.87 -10.13 -3.30
C GLY A 218 2.44 -10.65 -2.01
N ARG A 219 2.56 -9.69 -1.16
CA ARG A 219 3.19 -9.78 0.13
C ARG A 219 2.08 -9.94 1.17
N ASP A 220 2.39 -10.68 2.20
CA ASP A 220 1.64 -10.81 3.46
C ASP A 220 0.10 -10.92 3.34
N ARG A 221 -0.62 -9.81 3.33
CA ARG A 221 -2.10 -9.80 3.43
C ARG A 221 -2.79 -10.34 2.18
N MET A 222 -2.28 -10.00 0.98
CA MET A 222 -2.82 -10.53 -0.28
C MET A 222 -2.66 -12.04 -0.33
N LYS A 223 -1.46 -12.53 -0.02
CA LYS A 223 -1.17 -13.96 0.03
C LYS A 223 -2.05 -14.70 1.03
N VAL A 224 -2.24 -14.14 2.24
CA VAL A 224 -3.13 -14.72 3.26
C VAL A 224 -4.57 -14.79 2.75
N ALA A 225 -5.07 -13.75 2.09
CA ALA A 225 -6.42 -13.73 1.52
C ALA A 225 -6.57 -14.79 0.40
N GLN A 226 -5.61 -14.89 -0.51
CA GLN A 226 -5.58 -15.89 -1.59
C GLN A 226 -5.52 -17.31 -1.01
N MET A 227 -4.65 -17.57 -0.04
CA MET A 227 -4.55 -18.85 0.64
C MET A 227 -5.84 -19.21 1.38
N SER A 228 -6.50 -18.24 2.01
CA SER A 228 -7.79 -18.45 2.65
C SER A 228 -8.88 -18.82 1.64
N ALA A 229 -8.91 -18.19 0.49
CA ALA A 229 -9.80 -18.53 -0.60
C ALA A 229 -9.58 -19.97 -1.11
N LEU A 230 -8.32 -20.34 -1.31
CA LEU A 230 -7.95 -21.68 -1.82
C LEU A 230 -8.20 -22.82 -0.83
N ARG A 231 -8.41 -22.54 0.46
CA ARG A 231 -8.80 -23.56 1.45
C ARG A 231 -10.10 -24.27 1.12
N ASN A 232 -10.94 -23.67 0.28
CA ASN A 232 -12.17 -24.31 -0.20
C ASN A 232 -11.91 -25.41 -1.23
N LEU A 233 -10.68 -25.55 -1.73
CA LEU A 233 -10.25 -26.66 -2.56
C LEU A 233 -9.68 -27.80 -1.70
N SER A 234 -10.01 -29.04 -2.05
CA SER A 234 -9.53 -30.23 -1.33
C SER A 234 -8.02 -30.40 -1.38
N ALA A 235 -7.39 -29.96 -2.49
CA ALA A 235 -5.94 -29.97 -2.70
C ALA A 235 -5.55 -28.85 -3.71
N PRO A 236 -5.41 -27.60 -3.26
CA PRO A 236 -5.01 -26.53 -4.18
C PRO A 236 -3.59 -26.76 -4.66
N GLN A 237 -3.38 -26.74 -5.97
CA GLN A 237 -2.05 -26.74 -6.54
C GLN A 237 -1.52 -25.32 -6.58
N ILE A 238 -0.40 -25.07 -5.92
CA ILE A 238 0.28 -23.78 -5.94
C ILE A 238 1.50 -23.93 -6.81
N GLY A 239 1.52 -23.24 -7.94
CA GLY A 239 2.63 -23.28 -8.89
C GLY A 239 3.83 -22.49 -8.36
N PHE A 240 3.67 -21.18 -8.18
CA PHE A 240 4.72 -20.29 -7.69
C PHE A 240 4.16 -18.96 -7.16
N GLU A 241 5.05 -18.10 -6.68
CA GLU A 241 4.71 -16.81 -6.10
C GLU A 241 5.35 -15.68 -6.91
N MET A 242 4.65 -14.54 -7.00
CA MET A 242 5.12 -13.33 -7.68
C MET A 242 4.89 -12.10 -6.81
N ASP A 243 5.78 -11.12 -6.89
CA ASP A 243 5.67 -9.89 -6.11
C ASP A 243 4.65 -8.89 -6.68
N SER A 244 4.38 -8.95 -7.99
CA SER A 244 3.49 -8.03 -8.68
C SER A 244 2.17 -8.70 -9.08
N LEU A 245 1.05 -8.05 -8.75
CA LEU A 245 -0.29 -8.47 -9.20
C LEU A 245 -0.44 -8.41 -10.72
N GLY A 246 0.16 -7.40 -11.35
CA GLY A 246 0.16 -7.29 -12.81
C GLY A 246 0.83 -8.49 -13.48
N SER A 247 1.98 -8.92 -12.96
CA SER A 247 2.67 -10.13 -13.43
C SER A 247 1.86 -11.39 -13.15
N THR A 248 1.22 -11.48 -11.99
CA THR A 248 0.33 -12.60 -11.63
C THR A 248 -0.83 -12.73 -12.61
N ILE A 249 -1.48 -11.63 -12.98
CA ILE A 249 -2.55 -11.62 -13.99
C ILE A 249 -2.00 -12.05 -15.36
N SER A 250 -0.84 -11.52 -15.76
CA SER A 250 -0.24 -11.87 -17.05
C SER A 250 0.05 -13.37 -17.15
N VAL A 251 0.63 -13.96 -16.11
CA VAL A 251 0.95 -15.39 -16.08
C VAL A 251 -0.32 -16.25 -16.05
N SER A 252 -1.37 -15.82 -15.34
CA SER A 252 -2.65 -16.54 -15.31
C SER A 252 -3.40 -16.56 -16.65
N ALA A 253 -2.88 -15.88 -17.67
CA ALA A 253 -3.38 -15.99 -19.03
C ALA A 253 -2.88 -17.25 -19.76
N TYR A 254 -1.93 -18.02 -19.18
CA TYR A 254 -1.29 -19.19 -19.76
C TYR A 254 -1.50 -20.44 -18.92
N GLU A 255 -1.84 -21.56 -19.57
CA GLU A 255 -1.94 -22.87 -18.90
C GLU A 255 -0.57 -23.35 -18.35
N PRO A 256 -0.57 -24.08 -17.23
CA PRO A 256 -1.72 -24.51 -16.42
C PRO A 256 -2.14 -23.51 -15.34
N HIS A 257 -1.73 -22.25 -15.45
CA HIS A 257 -1.81 -21.31 -14.35
C HIS A 257 -3.17 -20.60 -14.25
N GLY A 258 -3.50 -20.20 -13.03
CA GLY A 258 -4.61 -19.34 -12.70
C GLY A 258 -4.28 -18.47 -11.50
N ALA A 259 -5.13 -17.53 -11.17
CA ALA A 259 -4.91 -16.66 -10.02
C ALA A 259 -6.23 -16.25 -9.36
N ILE A 260 -6.14 -15.82 -8.10
CA ILE A 260 -7.20 -15.12 -7.40
C ILE A 260 -6.75 -13.69 -7.22
N VAL A 261 -7.47 -12.74 -7.82
CA VAL A 261 -7.07 -11.34 -7.92
C VAL A 261 -8.21 -10.40 -7.51
N PRO A 262 -7.93 -9.22 -6.95
CA PRO A 262 -8.96 -8.23 -6.68
C PRO A 262 -9.67 -7.79 -7.96
N LYS A 263 -10.99 -7.60 -7.91
CA LYS A 263 -11.80 -7.15 -9.05
C LYS A 263 -11.32 -5.80 -9.60
N LEU A 264 -10.96 -4.86 -8.73
CA LEU A 264 -10.39 -3.58 -9.13
C LEU A 264 -9.20 -3.77 -10.09
N TYR A 265 -8.34 -4.73 -9.79
CA TYR A 265 -7.18 -5.05 -10.64
C TYR A 265 -7.56 -5.57 -12.01
N SER A 266 -8.54 -6.48 -12.07
CA SER A 266 -9.01 -7.03 -13.34
C SER A 266 -9.57 -5.96 -14.27
N ILE A 267 -10.21 -4.93 -13.70
CA ILE A 267 -10.78 -3.80 -14.43
C ILE A 267 -9.68 -2.84 -14.92
N LEU A 268 -8.66 -2.62 -14.10
CA LEU A 268 -7.57 -1.68 -14.39
C LEU A 268 -6.46 -2.28 -15.25
N TYR A 269 -6.35 -3.61 -15.28
CA TYR A 269 -5.30 -4.29 -16.02
C TYR A 269 -5.48 -4.09 -17.54
N ASP A 270 -4.43 -3.59 -18.19
CA ASP A 270 -4.40 -3.31 -19.64
C ASP A 270 -3.19 -3.97 -20.35
N GLY A 271 -2.56 -4.93 -19.69
CA GLY A 271 -1.50 -5.73 -20.29
C GLY A 271 -1.98 -6.50 -21.52
N PRO A 272 -1.05 -6.95 -22.40
CA PRO A 272 -1.38 -7.62 -23.64
C PRO A 272 -2.03 -8.99 -23.42
N ASP A 273 -1.63 -9.66 -22.35
CA ASP A 273 -2.09 -11.02 -22.03
C ASP A 273 -3.15 -10.93 -20.94
N LYS A 274 -4.41 -11.11 -21.33
CA LYS A 274 -5.55 -11.06 -20.41
C LYS A 274 -6.16 -12.44 -20.26
N PRO A 275 -6.22 -12.95 -19.00
CA PRO A 275 -7.05 -14.12 -18.69
C PRO A 275 -8.55 -13.77 -18.77
N CYS A 276 -9.41 -14.77 -18.67
CA CYS A 276 -10.81 -14.59 -18.35
C CYS A 276 -10.99 -14.47 -16.84
N PHE A 277 -11.87 -13.56 -16.42
CA PHE A 277 -12.16 -13.32 -15.01
C PHE A 277 -13.55 -13.82 -14.64
N PHE A 278 -13.66 -14.48 -13.49
CA PHE A 278 -14.88 -15.09 -13.00
C PHE A 278 -15.12 -14.72 -11.53
N SER A 279 -16.37 -14.48 -11.17
CA SER A 279 -16.79 -14.43 -9.77
C SER A 279 -16.74 -15.84 -9.16
N CYS A 280 -16.47 -15.93 -7.87
CA CYS A 280 -16.43 -17.19 -7.15
C CYS A 280 -17.80 -17.48 -6.53
N ALA A 281 -18.27 -18.73 -6.62
CA ALA A 281 -19.50 -19.18 -5.96
C ALA A 281 -19.30 -19.36 -4.45
N GLU A 282 -18.08 -19.73 -4.06
CA GLU A 282 -17.69 -19.87 -2.67
C GLU A 282 -17.34 -18.47 -2.09
N PRO A 283 -17.61 -18.25 -0.78
CA PRO A 283 -17.29 -16.98 -0.16
C PRO A 283 -15.77 -16.74 -0.15
N LEU A 284 -15.36 -15.64 -0.72
CA LEU A 284 -13.98 -15.16 -0.68
C LEU A 284 -13.82 -14.05 0.38
N PRO A 285 -12.63 -13.84 0.91
CA PRO A 285 -12.38 -12.74 1.84
C PRO A 285 -12.75 -11.39 1.24
N ASN A 286 -13.26 -10.49 2.06
CA ASN A 286 -13.45 -9.10 1.65
C ASN A 286 -12.11 -8.41 1.48
N TRP A 287 -12.07 -7.52 0.53
CA TRP A 287 -10.92 -6.71 0.19
C TRP A 287 -11.34 -5.25 0.06
N SER A 288 -10.58 -4.34 0.59
CA SER A 288 -10.92 -2.93 0.51
C SER A 288 -9.69 -2.05 0.31
N PHE A 289 -9.89 -0.97 -0.45
CA PHE A 289 -8.90 0.07 -0.62
C PHE A 289 -9.34 1.36 0.07
N ALA A 290 -8.37 2.03 0.66
CA ALA A 290 -8.58 3.26 1.38
C ALA A 290 -7.49 4.29 1.06
N LEU A 291 -7.82 5.55 1.25
CA LEU A 291 -6.86 6.61 1.47
C LEU A 291 -6.63 6.75 2.96
N SER A 292 -5.36 6.77 3.36
CA SER A 292 -4.97 7.01 4.74
C SER A 292 -4.10 8.25 4.83
N LEU A 293 -4.43 9.10 5.79
CA LEU A 293 -3.72 10.34 6.13
C LEU A 293 -3.36 10.30 7.60
N LYS A 294 -2.38 11.09 8.00
CA LYS A 294 -2.06 11.23 9.42
C LYS A 294 -3.15 12.05 10.11
N SER A 295 -3.68 11.53 11.23
CA SER A 295 -4.74 12.21 11.99
C SER A 295 -4.28 13.58 12.51
N GLY A 296 -5.18 14.55 12.42
CA GLY A 296 -4.95 15.91 12.92
C GLY A 296 -4.04 16.76 12.02
N VAL A 297 -3.63 16.27 10.86
CA VAL A 297 -2.89 17.04 9.85
C VAL A 297 -3.87 17.63 8.85
N ARG A 298 -3.85 18.95 8.69
CA ARG A 298 -4.72 19.62 7.71
C ARG A 298 -4.36 19.19 6.30
N CYS A 299 -5.37 18.74 5.55
CA CYS A 299 -5.20 18.36 4.17
C CYS A 299 -5.05 19.62 3.29
N LEU A 300 -3.96 19.72 2.56
CA LEU A 300 -3.68 20.85 1.67
C LEU A 300 -4.42 20.71 0.33
N GLU A 301 -4.69 21.86 -0.34
CA GLU A 301 -5.39 21.88 -1.63
C GLU A 301 -4.89 20.86 -2.67
N PRO A 302 -3.57 20.65 -2.89
CA PRO A 302 -3.12 19.63 -3.83
C PRO A 302 -3.50 18.20 -3.43
N ALA A 303 -3.53 17.92 -2.13
CA ALA A 303 -3.93 16.63 -1.60
C ALA A 303 -5.44 16.42 -1.79
N LEU A 304 -6.26 17.43 -1.49
CA LEU A 304 -7.71 17.41 -1.74
C LEU A 304 -8.03 17.21 -3.23
N CYS A 305 -7.29 17.89 -4.11
CA CYS A 305 -7.40 17.71 -5.56
C CYS A 305 -7.12 16.26 -5.98
N TYR A 306 -6.03 15.69 -5.48
CA TYR A 306 -5.68 14.30 -5.76
C TYR A 306 -6.75 13.33 -5.27
N ILE A 307 -7.21 13.47 -4.03
CA ILE A 307 -8.27 12.65 -3.44
C ILE A 307 -9.56 12.71 -4.28
N ARG A 308 -9.96 13.91 -4.69
CA ARG A 308 -11.14 14.11 -5.57
C ARG A 308 -11.00 13.35 -6.88
N LEU A 309 -9.85 13.46 -7.54
CA LEU A 309 -9.62 12.78 -8.82
C LEU A 309 -9.64 11.25 -8.68
N VAL A 310 -9.02 10.70 -7.62
CA VAL A 310 -9.06 9.27 -7.32
C VAL A 310 -10.50 8.82 -7.09
N ALA A 311 -11.27 9.52 -6.25
CA ALA A 311 -12.65 9.18 -5.94
C ALA A 311 -13.56 9.25 -7.19
N GLN A 312 -13.44 10.31 -7.99
CA GLN A 312 -14.18 10.46 -9.25
C GLN A 312 -13.86 9.33 -10.25
N TYR A 313 -12.58 8.96 -10.35
CA TYR A 313 -12.18 7.88 -11.23
C TYR A 313 -12.74 6.53 -10.77
N ILE A 314 -12.66 6.21 -9.47
CA ILE A 314 -13.23 5.01 -8.87
C ILE A 314 -14.75 4.99 -9.05
N GLN A 315 -15.43 6.12 -8.87
CA GLN A 315 -16.86 6.27 -9.11
C GLN A 315 -17.23 5.97 -10.57
N SER A 316 -16.42 6.44 -11.53
CA SER A 316 -16.63 6.17 -12.96
C SER A 316 -16.52 4.68 -13.33
N LEU A 317 -15.84 3.89 -12.47
CA LEU A 317 -15.75 2.43 -12.61
C LEU A 317 -16.92 1.70 -11.92
N GLY A 318 -17.81 2.41 -11.20
CA GLY A 318 -18.89 1.83 -10.41
C GLY A 318 -18.41 1.06 -9.18
N LEU A 319 -17.26 1.43 -8.62
CA LEU A 319 -16.62 0.72 -7.50
C LEU A 319 -16.55 1.56 -6.21
N LEU A 320 -16.93 2.85 -6.27
CA LEU A 320 -16.93 3.70 -5.07
C LEU A 320 -18.00 3.21 -4.09
N VAL A 321 -17.65 3.19 -2.81
CA VAL A 321 -18.61 2.82 -1.75
C VAL A 321 -19.79 3.80 -1.78
N ASP A 322 -21.02 3.28 -1.80
CA ASP A 322 -22.27 4.03 -2.04
C ASP A 322 -22.54 5.18 -1.04
N THR A 323 -21.87 5.17 0.11
CA THR A 323 -22.04 6.19 1.16
C THR A 323 -21.20 7.46 0.93
N LEU A 324 -20.33 7.49 -0.08
CA LEU A 324 -19.38 8.56 -0.31
C LEU A 324 -19.58 9.19 -1.69
N SER A 325 -19.94 10.49 -1.71
CA SER A 325 -19.67 11.31 -2.89
C SER A 325 -18.27 11.93 -2.79
N PRO A 326 -17.56 12.19 -3.91
CA PRO A 326 -16.27 12.86 -3.88
C PRO A 326 -16.28 14.21 -3.11
N ASP A 327 -17.38 14.94 -3.19
CA ASP A 327 -17.53 16.23 -2.50
C ASP A 327 -17.79 16.07 -0.98
N ALA A 328 -18.56 15.06 -0.58
CA ALA A 328 -18.75 14.73 0.84
C ALA A 328 -17.45 14.28 1.50
N LEU A 329 -16.63 13.54 0.77
CA LEU A 329 -15.31 13.11 1.21
C LEU A 329 -14.38 14.29 1.49
N ILE A 330 -14.39 15.29 0.62
CA ILE A 330 -13.57 16.48 0.77
C ILE A 330 -14.05 17.35 1.92
N ALA A 331 -15.38 17.45 2.13
CA ALA A 331 -15.94 18.18 3.25
C ALA A 331 -15.56 17.59 4.62
N GLN A 332 -15.23 16.30 4.70
CA GLN A 332 -14.74 15.66 5.93
C GLN A 332 -13.26 15.97 6.21
N LEU A 333 -12.49 16.36 5.18
CA LEU A 333 -11.04 16.57 5.27
C LEU A 333 -10.63 18.04 5.30
N SER A 334 -11.57 18.95 5.04
CA SER A 334 -11.39 20.41 5.04
C SER A 334 -11.59 20.98 6.44
#